data_4e68ac5246603dccb36d8282041a36f9
#
_entry.id   4e68ac5246603dccb36d8282041a36f9
#
_cell.length_a   1.000
_cell.length_b   1.000
_cell.length_c   1.000
_cell.angle_alpha   90.00
_cell.angle_beta   90.00
_cell.angle_gamma   90.00
#
_symmetry.space_group_name_H-M   'P 1'
#
loop_
_entity.id
_entity.type
_entity.pdbx_description
1 polymer ?
#
loop_
_entity_poly.entity_id
_entity_poly.type
_entity_poly.pdbx_seq_one_letter_code
_entity_poly.pdbx_strand_id
1 'polypeptide(L)'
;MNNSDFMAELLGELISGYHGWVCTFRADPSKAPPDVWSGRPYRGLPAQASLIDKAVADNTYFCTAILRCTDDGEIVRRKEAFVRLAVLLLDDVQMDDVKGYSYAIQTSPGKFQVGILLDPADPDTANQALIDRVMSALAARGRSNDASGNALVRYGRLPTGSNTKPRAAGTWQVQLESWQPKVRWSLADACDAVGIDLEALRSTLAIAKAAPSSTSTGTHAGEFLQGLTGAPSERAYHDSLTRMAASLVAGGMFAGAAVEHLYSLMDAVRPTGPEEEVRRWEARRAE
;
A
#
# COMPACT_ATOMS: atom_id res chain seq x y z
N MET A 1 -24.40 -7.45 11.35
CA MET A 1 -23.65 -8.03 10.22
C MET A 1 -22.48 -8.80 10.78
N ASN A 2 -22.22 -10.00 10.30
CA ASN A 2 -21.02 -10.76 10.63
C ASN A 2 -19.90 -10.51 9.59
N ASN A 3 -18.69 -11.01 9.85
CA ASN A 3 -17.54 -10.80 8.97
C ASN A 3 -17.68 -11.54 7.63
N SER A 4 -18.30 -12.73 7.64
CA SER A 4 -18.48 -13.52 6.42
C SER A 4 -19.48 -12.90 5.45
N ASP A 5 -20.58 -12.35 5.95
CA ASP A 5 -21.55 -11.61 5.13
C ASP A 5 -20.93 -10.36 4.53
N PHE A 6 -20.13 -9.61 5.32
CA PHE A 6 -19.38 -8.46 4.82
C PHE A 6 -18.43 -8.85 3.69
N MET A 7 -17.67 -9.93 3.86
CA MET A 7 -16.75 -10.43 2.85
C MET A 7 -17.47 -10.94 1.60
N ALA A 8 -18.63 -11.58 1.74
CA ALA A 8 -19.43 -12.04 0.59
C ALA A 8 -19.88 -10.86 -0.26
N GLU A 9 -20.40 -9.82 0.36
CA GLU A 9 -20.82 -8.59 -0.35
C GLU A 9 -19.63 -7.84 -0.97
N LEU A 10 -18.48 -7.80 -0.27
CA LEU A 10 -17.27 -7.12 -0.74
C LEU A 10 -16.67 -7.81 -1.97
N LEU A 11 -16.55 -9.13 -1.91
CA LEU A 11 -15.90 -9.92 -2.95
C LEU A 11 -16.81 -10.17 -4.15
N GLY A 12 -18.14 -10.27 -3.92
CA GLY A 12 -19.09 -10.73 -4.92
C GLY A 12 -18.78 -12.15 -5.41
N GLU A 13 -19.15 -12.46 -6.64
CA GLU A 13 -18.79 -13.72 -7.27
C GLU A 13 -17.31 -13.68 -7.70
N LEU A 14 -16.52 -14.54 -7.08
CA LEU A 14 -15.11 -14.70 -7.43
C LEU A 14 -14.95 -15.65 -8.63
N ILE A 15 -14.23 -15.21 -9.64
CA ILE A 15 -13.79 -16.05 -10.75
C ILE A 15 -12.87 -17.16 -10.20
N SER A 16 -12.92 -18.34 -10.80
CA SER A 16 -12.03 -19.47 -10.45
C SER A 16 -10.55 -19.03 -10.43
N GLY A 17 -9.84 -19.37 -9.37
CA GLY A 17 -8.45 -18.95 -9.16
C GLY A 17 -8.29 -17.63 -8.41
N TYR A 18 -9.35 -16.81 -8.27
CA TYR A 18 -9.30 -15.58 -7.49
C TYR A 18 -9.70 -15.80 -6.04
N HIS A 19 -9.23 -14.95 -5.16
CA HIS A 19 -9.53 -15.00 -3.74
C HIS A 19 -9.36 -13.62 -3.08
N GLY A 20 -10.08 -13.42 -1.98
CA GLY A 20 -9.76 -12.40 -1.01
C GLY A 20 -8.66 -12.87 -0.06
N TRP A 21 -8.35 -12.06 0.94
CA TRP A 21 -7.37 -12.41 1.97
C TRP A 21 -7.82 -11.90 3.32
N VAL A 22 -7.69 -12.71 4.36
CA VAL A 22 -8.07 -12.35 5.73
C VAL A 22 -6.94 -12.64 6.71
N CYS A 23 -6.88 -11.85 7.78
CA CYS A 23 -5.90 -12.01 8.84
C CYS A 23 -6.59 -11.83 10.20
N THR A 24 -6.32 -12.71 11.16
CA THR A 24 -6.87 -12.65 12.50
C THR A 24 -5.81 -12.98 13.53
N PHE A 25 -5.68 -12.18 14.59
CA PHE A 25 -4.74 -12.43 15.69
C PHE A 25 -5.07 -11.62 16.94
N ARG A 26 -4.57 -12.07 18.10
CA ARG A 26 -4.81 -11.44 19.43
C ARG A 26 -3.76 -10.44 19.86
N ALA A 27 -2.55 -10.52 19.32
CA ALA A 27 -1.45 -9.65 19.71
C ALA A 27 -1.78 -8.16 19.48
N ASP A 28 -1.12 -7.26 20.20
CA ASP A 28 -1.17 -5.82 19.92
C ASP A 28 -0.69 -5.57 18.49
N PRO A 29 -1.54 -5.02 17.59
CA PRO A 29 -1.17 -4.84 16.20
C PRO A 29 -0.02 -3.85 15.96
N SER A 30 0.28 -2.98 16.93
CA SER A 30 1.42 -2.05 16.83
C SER A 30 2.77 -2.71 17.14
N LYS A 31 2.77 -3.91 17.75
CA LYS A 31 3.95 -4.66 18.17
C LYS A 31 4.01 -6.06 17.56
N ALA A 32 2.98 -6.46 16.82
CA ALA A 32 2.89 -7.78 16.23
C ALA A 32 4.00 -7.96 15.18
N PRO A 33 4.79 -9.04 15.24
CA PRO A 33 5.84 -9.31 14.27
C PRO A 33 5.23 -9.63 12.89
N PRO A 34 6.01 -9.51 11.79
CA PRO A 34 5.49 -9.64 10.42
C PRO A 34 4.78 -10.97 10.11
N ASP A 35 5.21 -12.07 10.70
CA ASP A 35 4.62 -13.41 10.51
C ASP A 35 3.17 -13.50 11.02
N VAL A 36 2.83 -12.76 12.07
CA VAL A 36 1.45 -12.65 12.60
C VAL A 36 0.51 -12.01 11.57
N TRP A 37 1.04 -11.12 10.72
CA TRP A 37 0.31 -10.45 9.65
C TRP A 37 0.21 -11.26 8.34
N SER A 38 0.68 -12.50 8.31
CA SER A 38 0.68 -13.33 7.10
C SER A 38 -0.73 -13.57 6.55
N GLY A 39 -1.69 -13.86 7.44
CA GLY A 39 -3.09 -14.13 7.06
C GLY A 39 -3.25 -15.40 6.20
N ARG A 40 -4.38 -15.47 5.49
CA ARG A 40 -4.72 -16.63 4.65
C ARG A 40 -5.68 -16.25 3.51
N PRO A 41 -5.72 -17.01 2.40
CA PRO A 41 -6.68 -16.81 1.32
C PRO A 41 -8.11 -17.07 1.81
N TYR A 42 -9.06 -16.27 1.30
CA TYR A 42 -10.48 -16.37 1.62
C TYR A 42 -11.31 -16.52 0.32
N ARG A 43 -12.12 -17.57 0.26
CA ARG A 43 -12.98 -17.89 -0.89
C ARG A 43 -14.44 -18.07 -0.51
N GLY A 44 -14.83 -17.68 0.70
CA GLY A 44 -16.19 -17.83 1.19
C GLY A 44 -16.58 -19.26 1.56
N LEU A 45 -15.62 -20.18 1.70
CA LEU A 45 -15.92 -21.55 2.14
C LEU A 45 -16.47 -21.57 3.58
N PRO A 46 -17.43 -22.46 3.92
CA PRO A 46 -18.09 -22.47 5.23
C PRO A 46 -17.11 -22.50 6.43
N ALA A 47 -16.02 -23.25 6.31
CA ALA A 47 -15.00 -23.31 7.37
C ALA A 47 -14.25 -21.97 7.53
N GLN A 48 -13.98 -21.26 6.42
CA GLN A 48 -13.35 -19.95 6.43
C GLN A 48 -14.29 -18.88 7.00
N ALA A 49 -15.56 -18.90 6.60
CA ALA A 49 -16.61 -18.03 7.12
C ALA A 49 -16.74 -18.19 8.64
N SER A 50 -16.94 -19.44 9.12
CA SER A 50 -17.03 -19.76 10.55
C SER A 50 -15.81 -19.28 11.35
N LEU A 51 -14.62 -19.32 10.76
CA LEU A 51 -13.39 -18.93 11.44
C LEU A 51 -13.34 -17.41 11.67
N ILE A 52 -13.66 -16.60 10.67
CA ILE A 52 -13.63 -15.14 10.82
C ILE A 52 -14.81 -14.61 11.64
N ASP A 53 -15.96 -15.29 11.63
CA ASP A 53 -17.14 -14.92 12.43
C ASP A 53 -16.95 -15.20 13.92
N LYS A 54 -16.18 -16.25 14.27
CA LYS A 54 -15.83 -16.57 15.65
C LYS A 54 -14.72 -15.71 16.25
N ALA A 55 -13.99 -14.96 15.43
CA ALA A 55 -12.81 -14.18 15.84
C ALA A 55 -13.16 -12.82 16.48
N VAL A 56 -14.29 -12.73 17.21
CA VAL A 56 -14.80 -11.47 17.80
C VAL A 56 -13.88 -10.86 18.86
N ALA A 57 -13.05 -11.67 19.50
CA ALA A 57 -12.07 -11.21 20.48
C ALA A 57 -10.70 -10.87 19.87
N ASP A 58 -10.53 -11.10 18.58
CA ASP A 58 -9.27 -10.94 17.87
C ASP A 58 -9.27 -9.65 17.03
N ASN A 59 -8.08 -9.14 16.70
CA ASN A 59 -7.96 -8.21 15.58
C ASN A 59 -8.30 -8.95 14.29
N THR A 60 -9.23 -8.43 13.53
CA THR A 60 -9.73 -9.03 12.30
C THR A 60 -9.53 -8.07 11.14
N TYR A 61 -8.90 -8.55 10.06
CA TYR A 61 -8.57 -7.76 8.88
C TYR A 61 -8.89 -8.51 7.59
N PHE A 62 -9.11 -7.74 6.53
CA PHE A 62 -9.21 -8.23 5.15
C PHE A 62 -8.28 -7.44 4.24
N CYS A 63 -7.83 -8.03 3.13
CA CYS A 63 -7.11 -7.32 2.09
C CYS A 63 -8.09 -6.54 1.21
N THR A 64 -7.77 -5.27 0.92
CA THR A 64 -8.60 -4.39 0.08
C THR A 64 -8.60 -4.78 -1.40
N ALA A 65 -7.74 -5.71 -1.80
CA ALA A 65 -7.63 -6.19 -3.18
C ALA A 65 -8.15 -7.62 -3.35
N ILE A 66 -8.58 -7.93 -4.56
CA ILE A 66 -8.73 -9.29 -5.06
C ILE A 66 -7.36 -9.78 -5.53
N LEU A 67 -7.03 -11.01 -5.18
CA LEU A 67 -5.75 -11.65 -5.46
C LEU A 67 -5.93 -12.91 -6.30
N ARG A 68 -4.86 -13.34 -6.98
CA ARG A 68 -4.73 -14.62 -7.67
C ARG A 68 -3.46 -15.35 -7.19
N CYS A 69 -3.26 -16.57 -7.64
CA CYS A 69 -1.94 -17.18 -7.51
C CYS A 69 -0.92 -16.39 -8.35
N THR A 70 0.29 -16.30 -7.87
CA THR A 70 1.41 -15.75 -8.66
C THR A 70 1.74 -16.64 -9.85
N ASP A 71 2.56 -16.18 -10.78
CA ASP A 71 2.89 -16.93 -12.01
C ASP A 71 3.66 -18.24 -11.71
N ASP A 72 4.35 -18.31 -10.57
CA ASP A 72 5.00 -19.51 -9.99
C ASP A 72 4.05 -20.38 -9.14
N GLY A 73 2.76 -20.02 -9.07
CA GLY A 73 1.71 -20.82 -8.41
C GLY A 73 1.62 -20.58 -6.90
N GLU A 74 2.31 -19.62 -6.33
CA GLU A 74 2.21 -19.31 -4.91
C GLU A 74 0.89 -18.59 -4.56
N ILE A 75 0.31 -18.94 -3.43
CA ILE A 75 -0.86 -18.26 -2.86
C ILE A 75 -0.36 -17.32 -1.75
N VAL A 76 -0.17 -16.05 -2.09
CA VAL A 76 0.43 -15.05 -1.21
C VAL A 76 -0.27 -13.69 -1.33
N ARG A 77 -0.13 -12.85 -0.30
CA ARG A 77 -0.59 -11.46 -0.33
C ARG A 77 0.58 -10.55 -0.69
N ARG A 78 0.88 -10.46 -1.98
CA ARG A 78 1.93 -9.62 -2.55
C ARG A 78 1.43 -8.88 -3.79
N LYS A 79 2.17 -7.88 -4.26
CA LYS A 79 1.83 -7.09 -5.45
C LYS A 79 1.68 -7.94 -6.71
N GLU A 80 2.48 -8.99 -6.84
CA GLU A 80 2.48 -9.93 -7.98
C GLU A 80 1.18 -10.73 -8.07
N ALA A 81 0.49 -10.93 -6.94
CA ALA A 81 -0.81 -11.60 -6.86
C ALA A 81 -2.00 -10.65 -7.09
N PHE A 82 -1.79 -9.34 -7.20
CA PHE A 82 -2.85 -8.35 -7.35
C PHE A 82 -3.63 -8.54 -8.65
N VAL A 83 -4.95 -8.52 -8.56
CA VAL A 83 -5.88 -8.54 -9.71
C VAL A 83 -6.55 -7.18 -9.86
N ARG A 84 -7.20 -6.71 -8.83
CA ARG A 84 -7.88 -5.41 -8.79
C ARG A 84 -8.07 -4.92 -7.36
N LEU A 85 -8.20 -3.61 -7.20
CA LEU A 85 -8.65 -3.02 -5.94
C LEU A 85 -10.16 -3.22 -5.81
N ALA A 86 -10.62 -3.79 -4.70
CA ALA A 86 -12.04 -3.95 -4.40
C ALA A 86 -12.58 -2.82 -3.52
N VAL A 87 -11.71 -2.22 -2.71
CA VAL A 87 -12.07 -1.15 -1.77
C VAL A 87 -11.01 -0.07 -1.78
N LEU A 88 -11.42 1.18 -2.02
CA LEU A 88 -10.62 2.35 -1.68
C LEU A 88 -10.82 2.63 -0.20
N LEU A 89 -9.76 2.44 0.59
CA LEU A 89 -9.81 2.48 2.04
C LEU A 89 -9.14 3.74 2.60
N LEU A 90 -9.89 4.48 3.41
CA LEU A 90 -9.41 5.61 4.20
C LEU A 90 -9.29 5.18 5.66
N ASP A 91 -8.27 5.65 6.37
CA ASP A 91 -7.97 5.27 7.74
C ASP A 91 -7.78 6.51 8.62
N ASP A 92 -8.23 6.41 9.87
CA ASP A 92 -8.17 7.49 10.88
C ASP A 92 -8.86 8.81 10.43
N VAL A 93 -9.90 8.72 9.58
CA VAL A 93 -10.65 9.89 9.08
C VAL A 93 -11.81 10.27 10.01
N GLN A 94 -12.25 11.53 9.92
CA GLN A 94 -13.54 11.96 10.44
C GLN A 94 -14.62 11.73 9.38
N MET A 95 -15.84 11.37 9.80
CA MET A 95 -16.92 11.04 8.86
C MET A 95 -17.28 12.22 7.95
N ASP A 96 -17.23 13.45 8.48
CA ASP A 96 -17.57 14.68 7.75
C ASP A 96 -16.53 15.04 6.66
N ASP A 97 -15.34 14.43 6.69
CA ASP A 97 -14.29 14.67 5.70
C ASP A 97 -14.49 13.89 4.39
N VAL A 98 -15.48 12.98 4.33
CA VAL A 98 -15.71 12.10 3.19
C VAL A 98 -17.12 12.35 2.63
N LYS A 99 -17.19 12.81 1.38
CA LYS A 99 -18.47 13.15 0.74
C LYS A 99 -19.38 11.98 0.41
N GLY A 100 -18.83 10.77 0.37
CA GLY A 100 -19.56 9.55 0.09
C GLY A 100 -18.71 8.30 0.36
N TYR A 101 -19.36 7.22 0.80
CA TYR A 101 -18.70 5.96 1.12
C TYR A 101 -19.70 4.81 1.08
N SER A 102 -19.20 3.58 1.02
CA SER A 102 -20.02 2.37 1.06
C SER A 102 -20.15 1.80 2.47
N TYR A 103 -19.15 2.00 3.32
CA TYR A 103 -19.20 1.61 4.73
C TYR A 103 -18.29 2.46 5.61
N ALA A 104 -18.63 2.48 6.89
CA ALA A 104 -17.81 3.10 7.93
C ALA A 104 -17.71 2.16 9.14
N ILE A 105 -16.50 1.99 9.66
CA ILE A 105 -16.18 1.16 10.81
C ILE A 105 -15.48 2.03 11.85
N GLN A 106 -16.03 2.12 13.06
CA GLN A 106 -15.36 2.76 14.19
C GLN A 106 -14.31 1.79 14.75
N THR A 107 -13.04 2.10 14.52
CA THR A 107 -11.90 1.27 14.90
C THR A 107 -11.37 1.57 16.30
N SER A 108 -11.71 2.74 16.84
CA SER A 108 -11.44 3.21 18.20
C SER A 108 -12.30 4.45 18.48
N PRO A 109 -12.42 4.93 19.73
CA PRO A 109 -13.23 6.10 20.05
C PRO A 109 -12.90 7.30 19.17
N GLY A 110 -13.90 7.79 18.42
CA GLY A 110 -13.78 8.95 17.52
C GLY A 110 -12.89 8.75 16.28
N LYS A 111 -12.49 7.50 15.96
CA LYS A 111 -11.68 7.20 14.78
C LYS A 111 -12.36 6.19 13.89
N PHE A 112 -12.43 6.52 12.62
CA PHE A 112 -13.12 5.72 11.63
C PHE A 112 -12.19 5.21 10.53
N GLN A 113 -12.49 4.02 10.07
CA GLN A 113 -12.03 3.48 8.81
C GLN A 113 -13.22 3.49 7.85
N VAL A 114 -13.06 4.16 6.73
CA VAL A 114 -14.11 4.34 5.73
C VAL A 114 -13.70 3.63 4.45
N GLY A 115 -14.62 2.85 3.89
CA GLY A 115 -14.39 2.13 2.64
C GLY A 115 -15.39 2.53 1.56
N ILE A 116 -14.86 2.70 0.35
CA ILE A 116 -15.63 2.91 -0.87
C ILE A 116 -15.49 1.64 -1.71
N LEU A 117 -16.60 0.89 -1.87
CA LEU A 117 -16.63 -0.34 -2.65
C LEU A 117 -16.54 -0.01 -4.14
N LEU A 118 -15.54 -0.52 -4.81
CA LEU A 118 -15.30 -0.24 -6.23
C LEU A 118 -16.08 -1.18 -7.14
N ASP A 119 -16.47 -0.68 -8.31
CA ASP A 119 -17.13 -1.47 -9.34
C ASP A 119 -16.12 -2.45 -9.95
N PRO A 120 -16.37 -3.77 -9.89
CA PRO A 120 -15.50 -4.76 -10.51
C PRO A 120 -15.42 -4.63 -12.04
N ALA A 121 -16.37 -3.97 -12.69
CA ALA A 121 -16.36 -3.72 -14.13
C ALA A 121 -15.51 -2.51 -14.53
N ASP A 122 -15.10 -1.66 -13.58
CA ASP A 122 -14.23 -0.52 -13.87
C ASP A 122 -12.78 -0.99 -14.09
N PRO A 123 -12.22 -0.84 -15.31
CA PRO A 123 -10.87 -1.31 -15.66
C PRO A 123 -9.77 -0.60 -14.88
N ASP A 124 -10.00 0.61 -14.39
CA ASP A 124 -9.01 1.37 -13.62
C ASP A 124 -8.70 0.71 -12.27
N THR A 125 -9.63 -0.07 -11.74
CA THR A 125 -9.42 -0.82 -10.49
C THR A 125 -8.35 -1.90 -10.63
N ALA A 126 -8.03 -2.35 -11.84
CA ALA A 126 -6.97 -3.31 -12.15
C ALA A 126 -5.65 -2.65 -12.57
N ASN A 127 -5.63 -1.32 -12.74
CA ASN A 127 -4.43 -0.59 -13.15
C ASN A 127 -3.53 -0.32 -11.94
N GLN A 128 -2.56 -1.21 -11.69
CA GLN A 128 -1.65 -1.14 -10.56
C GLN A 128 -0.95 0.22 -10.44
N ALA A 129 -0.42 0.75 -11.54
CA ALA A 129 0.32 2.01 -11.52
C ALA A 129 -0.59 3.21 -11.16
N LEU A 130 -1.83 3.20 -11.61
CA LEU A 130 -2.82 4.22 -11.25
C LEU A 130 -3.22 4.11 -9.78
N ILE A 131 -3.50 2.89 -9.31
CA ILE A 131 -3.84 2.63 -7.90
C ILE A 131 -2.70 3.05 -6.96
N ASP A 132 -1.44 2.74 -7.28
CA ASP A 132 -0.29 3.17 -6.47
C ASP A 132 -0.23 4.71 -6.35
N ARG A 133 -0.56 5.44 -7.42
CA ARG A 133 -0.63 6.91 -7.38
C ARG A 133 -1.80 7.43 -6.56
N VAL A 134 -2.97 6.83 -6.69
CA VAL A 134 -4.15 7.17 -5.87
C VAL A 134 -3.83 6.96 -4.39
N MET A 135 -3.25 5.82 -4.04
CA MET A 135 -2.89 5.52 -2.64
C MET A 135 -1.82 6.48 -2.10
N SER A 136 -0.85 6.86 -2.93
CA SER A 136 0.15 7.87 -2.57
C SER A 136 -0.47 9.26 -2.35
N ALA A 137 -1.43 9.65 -3.18
CA ALA A 137 -2.16 10.90 -3.04
C ALA A 137 -3.04 10.92 -1.76
N LEU A 138 -3.65 9.79 -1.39
CA LEU A 138 -4.37 9.63 -0.12
C LEU A 138 -3.43 9.77 1.08
N ALA A 139 -2.26 9.12 1.04
CA ALA A 139 -1.25 9.22 2.08
C ALA A 139 -0.73 10.66 2.25
N ALA A 140 -0.44 11.35 1.16
CA ALA A 140 0.00 12.75 1.18
C ALA A 140 -1.05 13.71 1.79
N ARG A 141 -2.33 13.33 1.78
CA ARG A 141 -3.43 14.08 2.42
C ARG A 141 -3.74 13.63 3.84
N GLY A 142 -2.92 12.77 4.43
CA GLY A 142 -3.14 12.23 5.78
C GLY A 142 -4.38 11.34 5.91
N ARG A 143 -4.93 10.85 4.79
CA ARG A 143 -6.12 9.97 4.76
C ARG A 143 -5.78 8.48 4.68
N SER A 144 -4.51 8.16 4.73
CA SER A 144 -3.98 6.81 4.76
C SER A 144 -2.73 6.80 5.60
N ASN A 145 -2.73 6.02 6.69
CA ASN A 145 -1.59 5.92 7.61
C ASN A 145 -0.64 4.78 7.25
N ASP A 146 -0.80 4.16 6.07
CA ASP A 146 0.05 3.04 5.68
C ASP A 146 1.35 3.53 5.02
N ALA A 147 2.39 3.66 5.85
CA ALA A 147 3.77 3.92 5.41
C ALA A 147 4.48 2.64 4.89
N SER A 148 3.81 1.47 4.89
CA SER A 148 4.45 0.16 4.64
C SER A 148 4.79 -0.12 3.17
N GLY A 149 4.44 0.77 2.22
CA GLY A 149 4.69 0.57 0.80
C GLY A 149 3.87 -0.53 0.12
N ASN A 150 2.95 -1.19 0.84
CA ASN A 150 2.06 -2.23 0.32
C ASN A 150 0.67 -1.71 -0.06
N ALA A 151 0.61 -0.53 -0.68
CA ALA A 151 -0.63 0.16 -0.99
C ALA A 151 -1.65 -0.70 -1.76
N LEU A 152 -1.18 -1.53 -2.71
CA LEU A 152 -2.03 -2.41 -3.54
C LEU A 152 -2.71 -3.54 -2.76
N VAL A 153 -2.06 -4.05 -1.71
CA VAL A 153 -2.53 -5.24 -0.95
C VAL A 153 -2.70 -4.91 0.53
N ARG A 154 -3.22 -3.73 0.81
CA ARG A 154 -3.41 -3.18 2.14
C ARG A 154 -4.45 -3.97 2.94
N TYR A 155 -4.31 -3.95 4.27
CA TYR A 155 -5.32 -4.45 5.17
C TYR A 155 -6.30 -3.35 5.62
N GLY A 156 -7.59 -3.70 5.59
CA GLY A 156 -8.68 -3.02 6.28
C GLY A 156 -9.23 -3.87 7.42
N ARG A 157 -9.87 -3.25 8.40
CA ARG A 157 -10.55 -3.99 9.48
C ARG A 157 -11.87 -4.57 8.98
N LEU A 158 -12.18 -5.78 9.44
CA LEU A 158 -13.51 -6.36 9.32
C LEU A 158 -14.48 -5.71 10.32
N PRO A 159 -15.81 -5.74 10.05
CA PRO A 159 -16.81 -5.04 10.86
C PRO A 159 -17.01 -5.57 12.27
N THR A 160 -16.59 -6.79 12.54
CA THR A 160 -16.62 -7.36 13.90
C THR A 160 -15.23 -7.85 14.29
N GLY A 161 -14.87 -7.59 15.56
CA GLY A 161 -13.57 -7.95 16.11
C GLY A 161 -13.14 -6.96 17.18
N SER A 162 -11.97 -7.14 17.71
CA SER A 162 -11.40 -6.30 18.75
C SER A 162 -10.19 -5.53 18.24
N ASN A 163 -10.04 -4.30 18.67
CA ASN A 163 -8.79 -3.57 18.52
C ASN A 163 -8.02 -3.67 19.84
N THR A 164 -7.04 -4.57 19.85
CA THR A 164 -6.28 -4.93 21.04
C THR A 164 -5.09 -3.99 21.33
N LYS A 165 -4.96 -2.86 20.61
CA LYS A 165 -3.99 -1.82 21.00
C LYS A 165 -4.23 -1.40 22.45
N PRO A 166 -3.20 -1.34 23.31
CA PRO A 166 -3.36 -0.94 24.70
C PRO A 166 -3.98 0.46 24.81
N ARG A 167 -5.03 0.57 25.67
CA ARG A 167 -5.73 1.81 26.00
C ARG A 167 -6.11 1.81 27.47
N ALA A 168 -6.28 2.99 28.06
CA ALA A 168 -6.74 3.12 29.44
C ALA A 168 -8.12 2.44 29.68
N ALA A 169 -9.00 2.47 28.67
CA ALA A 169 -10.33 1.85 28.70
C ALA A 169 -10.34 0.35 28.29
N GLY A 170 -9.19 -0.28 28.11
CA GLY A 170 -9.10 -1.67 27.65
C GLY A 170 -9.20 -1.83 26.13
N THR A 171 -9.53 -3.04 25.67
CA THR A 171 -9.75 -3.33 24.25
C THR A 171 -11.02 -2.66 23.72
N TRP A 172 -10.97 -2.19 22.49
CA TRP A 172 -12.11 -1.60 21.80
C TRP A 172 -12.79 -2.66 20.92
N GLN A 173 -14.10 -2.82 21.07
CA GLN A 173 -14.89 -3.60 20.13
C GLN A 173 -15.15 -2.77 18.88
N VAL A 174 -14.74 -3.28 17.74
CA VAL A 174 -14.95 -2.64 16.44
C VAL A 174 -16.45 -2.59 16.15
N GLN A 175 -16.95 -1.47 15.64
CA GLN A 175 -18.37 -1.23 15.39
C GLN A 175 -18.60 -0.80 13.95
N LEU A 176 -19.53 -1.45 13.25
CA LEU A 176 -19.99 -1.04 11.95
C LEU A 176 -21.04 0.06 12.10
N GLU A 177 -20.71 1.28 11.73
CA GLU A 177 -21.57 2.45 11.85
C GLU A 177 -22.49 2.64 10.64
N SER A 178 -22.00 2.28 9.45
CA SER A 178 -22.76 2.41 8.21
C SER A 178 -22.40 1.29 7.23
N TRP A 179 -23.41 0.85 6.46
CA TRP A 179 -23.25 -0.20 5.46
C TRP A 179 -24.21 -0.01 4.27
N GLN A 180 -23.66 0.22 3.08
CA GLN A 180 -24.36 0.45 1.82
C GLN A 180 -23.77 -0.41 0.70
N PRO A 181 -23.89 -1.74 0.75
CA PRO A 181 -23.16 -2.68 -0.12
C PRO A 181 -23.54 -2.57 -1.59
N LYS A 182 -24.75 -2.09 -1.90
CA LYS A 182 -25.27 -1.99 -3.27
C LYS A 182 -24.68 -0.80 -4.04
N VAL A 183 -24.09 0.16 -3.34
CA VAL A 183 -23.45 1.31 -3.98
C VAL A 183 -22.02 0.91 -4.36
N ARG A 184 -21.79 0.74 -5.66
CA ARG A 184 -20.47 0.53 -6.25
C ARG A 184 -20.04 1.78 -6.98
N TRP A 185 -18.79 2.14 -6.81
CA TRP A 185 -18.22 3.37 -7.32
C TRP A 185 -17.20 3.08 -8.41
N SER A 186 -17.19 3.87 -9.48
CA SER A 186 -16.02 3.92 -10.33
C SER A 186 -14.81 4.42 -9.52
N LEU A 187 -13.60 4.12 -9.95
CA LEU A 187 -12.41 4.69 -9.32
C LEU A 187 -12.41 6.22 -9.40
N ALA A 188 -12.95 6.77 -10.52
CA ALA A 188 -13.06 8.21 -10.71
C ALA A 188 -13.99 8.86 -9.69
N ASP A 189 -15.21 8.34 -9.52
CA ASP A 189 -16.16 8.86 -8.53
C ASP A 189 -15.63 8.71 -7.10
N ALA A 190 -14.97 7.58 -6.80
CA ALA A 190 -14.34 7.34 -5.50
C ALA A 190 -13.21 8.34 -5.21
N CYS A 191 -12.40 8.67 -6.21
CA CYS A 191 -11.35 9.68 -6.11
C CYS A 191 -11.93 11.08 -5.89
N ASP A 192 -12.99 11.44 -6.63
CA ASP A 192 -13.68 12.73 -6.45
C ASP A 192 -14.26 12.87 -5.04
N ALA A 193 -14.92 11.83 -4.52
CA ALA A 193 -15.49 11.82 -3.17
C ALA A 193 -14.43 12.09 -2.07
N VAL A 194 -13.18 11.74 -2.31
CA VAL A 194 -12.04 12.00 -1.40
C VAL A 194 -11.16 13.17 -1.85
N GLY A 195 -11.59 13.91 -2.88
CA GLY A 195 -10.94 15.11 -3.40
C GLY A 195 -9.65 14.85 -4.16
N ILE A 196 -9.47 13.69 -4.78
CA ILE A 196 -8.33 13.35 -5.64
C ILE A 196 -8.73 13.56 -7.10
N ASP A 197 -7.94 14.33 -7.84
CA ASP A 197 -8.07 14.50 -9.29
C ASP A 197 -7.43 13.29 -10.01
N LEU A 198 -8.25 12.33 -10.43
CA LEU A 198 -7.79 11.12 -11.10
C LEU A 198 -7.23 11.42 -12.50
N GLU A 199 -7.77 12.40 -13.22
CA GLU A 199 -7.30 12.78 -14.55
C GLU A 199 -5.90 13.40 -14.51
N ALA A 200 -5.64 14.22 -13.49
CA ALA A 200 -4.27 14.73 -13.25
C ALA A 200 -3.28 13.59 -12.97
N LEU A 201 -3.70 12.55 -12.22
CA LEU A 201 -2.87 11.37 -11.97
C LEU A 201 -2.64 10.54 -13.24
N ARG A 202 -3.66 10.36 -14.09
CA ARG A 202 -3.54 9.68 -15.39
C ARG A 202 -2.61 10.44 -16.33
N SER A 203 -2.76 11.76 -16.42
CA SER A 203 -1.91 12.61 -17.26
C SER A 203 -0.44 12.50 -16.88
N THR A 204 -0.13 12.49 -15.59
CA THR A 204 1.26 12.27 -15.11
C THR A 204 1.78 10.88 -15.44
N LEU A 205 0.93 9.84 -15.42
CA LEU A 205 1.32 8.49 -15.85
C LEU A 205 1.58 8.43 -17.36
N ALA A 206 0.74 9.07 -18.17
CA ALA A 206 0.90 9.14 -19.62
C ALA A 206 2.20 9.87 -20.01
N ILE A 207 2.52 10.97 -19.33
CA ILE A 207 3.77 11.72 -19.54
C ILE A 207 4.98 10.84 -19.15
N ALA A 208 4.93 10.16 -18.02
CA ALA A 208 5.99 9.25 -17.57
C ALA A 208 6.18 8.05 -18.53
N LYS A 209 5.12 7.60 -19.18
CA LYS A 209 5.14 6.49 -20.15
C LYS A 209 5.49 6.95 -21.57
N ALA A 210 5.14 8.21 -21.93
CA ALA A 210 5.45 8.85 -23.21
C ALA A 210 6.81 9.56 -23.20
N ALA A 211 7.35 9.84 -22.01
CA ALA A 211 8.76 10.23 -21.92
C ALA A 211 9.53 9.10 -22.63
N PRO A 212 10.20 9.39 -23.76
CA PRO A 212 11.02 8.38 -24.39
C PRO A 212 11.88 7.81 -23.26
N SER A 213 12.11 6.50 -23.28
CA SER A 213 13.20 5.90 -22.52
C SER A 213 14.46 6.54 -23.11
N SER A 214 14.61 7.82 -22.79
CA SER A 214 15.76 8.58 -23.21
C SER A 214 16.91 7.92 -22.50
N THR A 215 17.72 7.28 -23.26
CA THR A 215 19.13 6.99 -23.03
C THR A 215 19.90 8.21 -22.45
N SER A 216 19.21 9.30 -22.08
CA SER A 216 19.75 10.44 -21.33
C SER A 216 20.00 10.15 -19.85
N THR A 217 19.48 9.05 -19.28
CA THR A 217 19.92 8.54 -17.97
C THR A 217 21.43 8.20 -17.98
N GLY A 218 21.98 7.92 -19.15
CA GLY A 218 23.44 7.68 -19.28
C GLY A 218 24.30 8.86 -18.89
N THR A 219 23.91 10.10 -19.24
CA THR A 219 24.74 11.28 -18.95
C THR A 219 24.64 11.68 -17.49
N HIS A 220 23.44 11.74 -16.92
CA HIS A 220 23.28 12.08 -15.50
C HIS A 220 23.75 10.96 -14.55
N ALA A 221 23.52 9.69 -14.90
CA ALA A 221 24.07 8.57 -14.15
C ALA A 221 25.60 8.55 -14.23
N GLY A 222 26.18 8.85 -15.40
CA GLY A 222 27.63 8.95 -15.57
C GLY A 222 28.24 10.07 -14.74
N GLU A 223 27.65 11.26 -14.75
CA GLU A 223 28.07 12.38 -13.92
C GLU A 223 27.90 12.08 -12.43
N PHE A 224 26.81 11.43 -12.04
CA PHE A 224 26.57 10.99 -10.68
C PHE A 224 27.61 9.95 -10.23
N LEU A 225 27.89 8.93 -11.06
CA LEU A 225 28.90 7.92 -10.78
C LEU A 225 30.31 8.52 -10.68
N GLN A 226 30.65 9.50 -11.55
CA GLN A 226 31.88 10.27 -11.45
C GLN A 226 31.94 11.09 -10.14
N GLY A 227 30.81 11.68 -9.72
CA GLY A 227 30.71 12.39 -8.44
C GLY A 227 30.94 11.47 -7.25
N LEU A 228 30.51 10.20 -7.32
CA LEU A 228 30.73 9.20 -6.25
C LEU A 228 32.16 8.66 -6.22
N THR A 229 32.78 8.42 -7.37
CA THR A 229 34.12 7.84 -7.48
C THR A 229 35.25 8.87 -7.41
N GLY A 230 34.98 10.11 -7.80
CA GLY A 230 35.98 11.21 -7.83
C GLY A 230 35.81 12.24 -6.72
N ALA A 231 34.90 12.05 -5.78
CA ALA A 231 34.56 13.06 -4.79
C ALA A 231 35.72 13.27 -3.77
N PRO A 232 36.33 14.44 -3.73
CA PRO A 232 37.47 14.72 -2.83
C PRO A 232 37.07 14.92 -1.37
N SER A 233 35.78 14.96 -1.06
CA SER A 233 35.25 15.19 0.29
C SER A 233 33.90 14.50 0.53
N GLU A 234 33.59 14.21 1.79
CA GLU A 234 32.29 13.63 2.22
C GLU A 234 31.12 14.51 1.82
N ARG A 235 31.29 15.84 1.81
CA ARG A 235 30.25 16.80 1.44
C ARG A 235 29.88 16.70 -0.04
N ALA A 236 30.85 16.53 -0.93
CA ALA A 236 30.61 16.36 -2.36
C ALA A 236 29.84 15.06 -2.67
N TYR A 237 30.11 14.00 -1.90
CA TYR A 237 29.40 12.73 -1.99
C TYR A 237 27.94 12.86 -1.59
N HIS A 238 27.67 13.48 -0.45
CA HIS A 238 26.31 13.74 0.05
C HIS A 238 25.51 14.62 -0.93
N ASP A 239 26.13 15.67 -1.46
CA ASP A 239 25.51 16.55 -2.45
C ASP A 239 25.13 15.79 -3.74
N SER A 240 25.95 14.85 -4.19
CA SER A 240 25.67 14.01 -5.37
C SER A 240 24.48 13.08 -5.14
N LEU A 241 24.40 12.41 -3.98
CA LEU A 241 23.29 11.56 -3.60
C LEU A 241 21.98 12.36 -3.48
N THR A 242 22.04 13.51 -2.82
CA THR A 242 20.88 14.40 -2.63
C THR A 242 20.34 14.91 -3.97
N ARG A 243 21.21 15.33 -4.89
CA ARG A 243 20.81 15.79 -6.23
C ARG A 243 20.19 14.67 -7.05
N MET A 244 20.75 13.47 -7.00
CA MET A 244 20.20 12.32 -7.73
C MET A 244 18.86 11.91 -7.12
N ALA A 245 18.72 11.84 -5.78
CA ALA A 245 17.45 11.58 -5.12
C ALA A 245 16.38 12.59 -5.53
N ALA A 246 16.71 13.89 -5.49
CA ALA A 246 15.81 14.96 -5.91
C ALA A 246 15.41 14.83 -7.39
N SER A 247 16.34 14.48 -8.27
CA SER A 247 16.09 14.27 -9.70
C SER A 247 15.17 13.07 -9.95
N LEU A 248 15.39 11.95 -9.26
CA LEU A 248 14.56 10.76 -9.37
C LEU A 248 13.12 11.02 -8.89
N VAL A 249 12.98 11.71 -7.76
CA VAL A 249 11.66 12.08 -7.21
C VAL A 249 10.98 13.12 -8.11
N ALA A 250 11.68 14.12 -8.61
CA ALA A 250 11.16 15.09 -9.57
C ALA A 250 10.77 14.44 -10.91
N GLY A 251 11.46 13.37 -11.31
CA GLY A 251 11.13 12.52 -12.45
C GLY A 251 9.93 11.59 -12.20
N GLY A 252 9.30 11.66 -11.01
CA GLY A 252 8.11 10.88 -10.65
C GLY A 252 8.41 9.54 -10.01
N MET A 253 9.65 9.27 -9.60
CA MET A 253 9.99 8.08 -8.85
C MET A 253 9.57 8.24 -7.38
N PHE A 254 8.93 7.22 -6.80
CA PHE A 254 8.60 7.23 -5.37
C PHE A 254 9.87 7.24 -4.52
N ALA A 255 9.81 7.91 -3.38
CA ALA A 255 10.95 8.07 -2.48
C ALA A 255 11.60 6.71 -2.12
N GLY A 256 10.81 5.69 -1.78
CA GLY A 256 11.33 4.33 -1.52
C GLY A 256 12.01 3.69 -2.72
N ALA A 257 11.41 3.82 -3.92
CA ALA A 257 12.02 3.32 -5.15
C ALA A 257 13.28 4.12 -5.54
N ALA A 258 13.30 5.42 -5.27
CA ALA A 258 14.49 6.25 -5.46
C ALA A 258 15.64 5.81 -4.55
N VAL A 259 15.35 5.49 -3.29
CA VAL A 259 16.35 4.95 -2.35
C VAL A 259 16.90 3.61 -2.83
N GLU A 260 16.05 2.66 -3.21
CA GLU A 260 16.49 1.37 -3.76
C GLU A 260 17.31 1.53 -5.04
N HIS A 261 16.93 2.46 -5.90
CA HIS A 261 17.69 2.75 -7.11
C HIS A 261 19.07 3.35 -6.78
N LEU A 262 19.14 4.25 -5.80
CA LEU A 262 20.41 4.81 -5.33
C LEU A 262 21.31 3.72 -4.73
N TYR A 263 20.76 2.81 -3.92
CA TYR A 263 21.55 1.66 -3.42
C TYR A 263 22.08 0.80 -4.56
N SER A 264 21.29 0.50 -5.57
CA SER A 264 21.73 -0.25 -6.75
C SER A 264 22.87 0.44 -7.49
N LEU A 265 22.79 1.78 -7.66
CA LEU A 265 23.85 2.57 -8.27
C LEU A 265 25.12 2.59 -7.41
N MET A 266 24.99 2.72 -6.09
CA MET A 266 26.09 2.66 -5.16
C MET A 266 26.77 1.30 -5.20
N ASP A 267 26.02 0.20 -5.22
CA ASP A 267 26.55 -1.15 -5.30
C ASP A 267 27.34 -1.40 -6.60
N ALA A 268 26.87 -0.79 -7.71
CA ALA A 268 27.56 -0.87 -9.01
C ALA A 268 28.93 -0.18 -9.02
N VAL A 269 29.16 0.80 -8.13
CA VAL A 269 30.43 1.54 -8.02
C VAL A 269 31.18 1.22 -6.74
N ARG A 270 30.86 0.13 -6.07
CA ARG A 270 31.57 -0.29 -4.86
C ARG A 270 33.07 -0.40 -5.13
N PRO A 271 33.92 0.30 -4.37
CA PRO A 271 35.36 0.25 -4.59
C PRO A 271 35.92 -1.15 -4.34
N THR A 272 36.83 -1.57 -5.19
CA THR A 272 37.62 -2.81 -5.05
C THR A 272 39.03 -2.53 -4.51
N GLY A 273 39.23 -1.30 -4.02
CA GLY A 273 40.52 -0.81 -3.54
C GLY A 273 40.87 -1.19 -2.09
N PRO A 274 41.69 -0.38 -1.40
CA PRO A 274 42.11 -0.62 -0.04
C PRO A 274 40.93 -0.80 0.93
N GLU A 275 41.11 -1.67 1.93
CA GLU A 275 40.08 -2.02 2.92
C GLU A 275 39.47 -0.80 3.62
N GLU A 276 40.24 0.26 3.84
CA GLU A 276 39.78 1.50 4.43
C GLU A 276 38.80 2.24 3.53
N GLU A 277 39.00 2.22 2.22
CA GLU A 277 38.10 2.83 1.24
C GLU A 277 36.77 2.09 1.14
N VAL A 278 36.82 0.76 1.15
CA VAL A 278 35.61 -0.10 1.19
C VAL A 278 34.83 0.14 2.48
N ARG A 279 35.50 0.25 3.63
CA ARG A 279 34.86 0.51 4.93
C ARG A 279 34.18 1.89 4.97
N ARG A 280 34.82 2.92 4.43
CA ARG A 280 34.22 4.26 4.32
C ARG A 280 33.00 4.25 3.41
N TRP A 281 33.07 3.49 2.32
CA TRP A 281 31.94 3.35 1.40
C TRP A 281 30.76 2.63 2.05
N GLU A 282 30.99 1.54 2.78
CA GLU A 282 29.96 0.80 3.50
C GLU A 282 29.30 1.64 4.62
N ALA A 283 30.08 2.44 5.34
CA ALA A 283 29.53 3.37 6.32
C ALA A 283 28.56 4.38 5.70
N ARG A 284 28.90 4.96 4.53
CA ARG A 284 28.04 5.92 3.80
C ARG A 284 26.80 5.27 3.19
N ARG A 285 26.87 3.99 2.85
CA ARG A 285 25.72 3.24 2.36
C ARG A 285 24.69 2.97 3.46
N ALA A 286 25.11 2.94 4.70
CA ALA A 286 24.26 2.70 5.87
C ALA A 286 23.57 3.98 6.40
N GLU A 287 24.05 5.18 6.03
CA GLU A 287 23.42 6.47 6.32
C GLU A 287 22.25 6.76 5.35
#